data_abfe96420ff1a9ae3895fbb2db1ea309
#
_entry.id   abfe96420ff1a9ae3895fbb2db1ea309
#
_cell.length_a   1.000
_cell.length_b   1.000
_cell.length_c   1.000
_cell.angle_alpha   90.00
_cell.angle_beta   90.00
_cell.angle_gamma   90.00
#
_symmetry.space_group_name_H-M   'P 1'
#
loop_
_entity.id
_entity.type
_entity.pdbx_description
1 polymer ?
#
loop_
_entity_poly.entity_id
_entity_poly.type
_entity_poly.pdbx_seq_one_letter_code
_entity_poly.pdbx_strand_id
1 'polypeptide(L)'
;DTSKYTVLYSSQPATLNYLTTATDLEMVVGANCVDTLVEYDNKGVMREGLATKWEWDADTLTWTFTLREENWVDNNGEVVAPVTAQDFVDALQYVLTPDYASSNVGLVTAYIAGADDYYNYHVYLTNAENGTVDDDGTTYVTDGSGNVTVTAADGTASTYAPVDFDSVGVTAVDDHTLAYTLTYD
;
A
#
# COMPACT_ATOMS: atom_id res chain seq x y z
N ASP A 1 32.55 -18.22 -11.39
CA ASP A 1 32.10 -16.88 -11.78
C ASP A 1 31.08 -16.39 -10.74
N THR A 2 31.48 -15.43 -9.92
CA THR A 2 30.64 -14.87 -8.84
C THR A 2 29.73 -13.75 -9.33
N SER A 3 29.77 -13.42 -10.61
CA SER A 3 28.95 -12.35 -11.22
C SER A 3 27.55 -12.82 -11.64
N LYS A 4 27.26 -14.11 -11.49
CA LYS A 4 25.98 -14.68 -11.91
C LYS A 4 25.30 -15.39 -10.75
N TYR A 5 24.10 -14.92 -10.39
CA TYR A 5 23.19 -15.58 -9.47
C TYR A 5 22.11 -16.32 -10.28
N THR A 6 21.85 -17.59 -9.95
CA THR A 6 20.86 -18.40 -10.65
C THR A 6 19.89 -19.02 -9.65
N VAL A 7 18.61 -18.76 -9.84
CA VAL A 7 17.51 -19.32 -9.01
C VAL A 7 16.60 -20.16 -9.89
N LEU A 8 16.13 -21.28 -9.33
CA LEU A 8 15.11 -22.10 -9.97
C LEU A 8 13.73 -21.70 -9.44
N TYR A 9 12.80 -21.48 -10.37
CA TYR A 9 11.38 -21.26 -10.06
C TYR A 9 10.56 -22.53 -10.33
N SER A 10 9.53 -22.75 -9.54
CA SER A 10 8.58 -23.84 -9.75
C SER A 10 7.64 -23.58 -10.95
N SER A 11 7.39 -22.31 -11.26
CA SER A 11 6.54 -21.88 -12.37
C SER A 11 6.97 -20.48 -12.84
N GLN A 12 6.37 -20.00 -13.93
CA GLN A 12 6.59 -18.62 -14.37
C GLN A 12 5.83 -17.66 -13.47
N PRO A 13 6.45 -16.53 -13.02
CA PRO A 13 5.75 -15.45 -12.34
C PRO A 13 4.58 -14.91 -13.19
N ALA A 14 3.43 -14.70 -12.56
CA ALA A 14 2.25 -14.15 -13.24
C ALA A 14 2.37 -12.64 -13.45
N THR A 15 3.03 -11.94 -12.52
CA THR A 15 3.28 -10.50 -12.57
C THR A 15 4.59 -10.16 -11.88
N LEU A 16 5.19 -9.02 -12.23
CA LEU A 16 6.31 -8.42 -11.49
C LEU A 16 5.86 -7.20 -10.69
N ASN A 17 4.55 -6.91 -10.68
CA ASN A 17 4.01 -5.82 -9.88
C ASN A 17 3.87 -6.26 -8.41
N TYR A 18 4.91 -6.01 -7.61
CA TYR A 18 4.96 -6.38 -6.19
C TYR A 18 3.93 -5.64 -5.32
N LEU A 19 3.32 -4.54 -5.82
CA LEU A 19 2.26 -3.84 -5.10
C LEU A 19 0.91 -4.57 -5.17
N THR A 20 0.72 -5.48 -6.14
CA THR A 20 -0.56 -6.18 -6.33
C THR A 20 -0.52 -7.65 -5.93
N THR A 21 0.66 -8.27 -5.93
CA THR A 21 0.81 -9.71 -5.63
C THR A 21 1.26 -9.95 -4.19
N ALA A 22 0.81 -11.07 -3.62
CA ALA A 22 1.27 -11.60 -2.33
C ALA A 22 1.78 -13.04 -2.45
N THR A 23 2.10 -13.54 -3.66
CA THR A 23 2.60 -14.89 -3.84
C THR A 23 4.12 -14.98 -3.64
N ASP A 24 4.58 -16.06 -3.01
CA ASP A 24 5.99 -16.26 -2.68
C ASP A 24 6.91 -16.15 -3.91
N LEU A 25 6.43 -16.63 -5.07
CA LEU A 25 7.22 -16.66 -6.29
C LEU A 25 7.58 -15.25 -6.78
N GLU A 26 6.60 -14.35 -6.84
CA GLU A 26 6.78 -12.96 -7.26
C GLU A 26 7.50 -12.14 -6.18
N MET A 27 7.20 -12.40 -4.89
CA MET A 27 7.86 -11.72 -3.77
C MET A 27 9.35 -12.00 -3.71
N VAL A 28 9.81 -13.22 -4.05
CA VAL A 28 11.24 -13.54 -4.17
C VAL A 28 11.91 -12.71 -5.26
N VAL A 29 11.23 -12.46 -6.38
CA VAL A 29 11.77 -11.57 -7.44
C VAL A 29 11.81 -10.15 -6.94
N GLY A 30 10.71 -9.65 -6.34
CA GLY A 30 10.61 -8.31 -5.78
C GLY A 30 11.72 -8.00 -4.77
N ALA A 31 11.96 -8.93 -3.83
CA ALA A 31 13.00 -8.79 -2.80
C ALA A 31 14.44 -8.70 -3.33
N ASN A 32 14.67 -9.04 -4.61
CA ASN A 32 15.97 -8.89 -5.26
C ASN A 32 16.05 -7.64 -6.17
N CYS A 33 14.96 -6.89 -6.30
CA CYS A 33 14.87 -5.75 -7.22
C CYS A 33 14.51 -4.45 -6.51
N VAL A 34 13.92 -4.52 -5.30
CA VAL A 34 13.38 -3.36 -4.57
C VAL A 34 13.87 -3.39 -3.14
N ASP A 35 14.51 -2.31 -2.72
CA ASP A 35 14.92 -2.11 -1.32
C ASP A 35 13.71 -1.75 -0.45
N THR A 36 13.78 -2.16 0.81
CA THR A 36 12.78 -1.84 1.84
C THR A 36 13.27 -0.70 2.75
N LEU A 37 12.37 -0.13 3.57
CA LEU A 37 12.76 0.89 4.56
C LEU A 37 13.81 0.35 5.53
N VAL A 38 13.61 -0.87 6.01
CA VAL A 38 14.51 -1.57 6.94
C VAL A 38 14.70 -3.01 6.48
N GLU A 39 15.82 -3.59 6.83
CA GLU A 39 16.16 -4.98 6.48
C GLU A 39 16.44 -5.80 7.74
N TYR A 40 16.43 -7.12 7.62
CA TYR A 40 16.90 -8.02 8.68
C TYR A 40 18.18 -8.72 8.25
N ASP A 41 19.19 -8.68 9.11
CA ASP A 41 20.39 -9.48 8.90
C ASP A 41 20.13 -10.98 9.13
N ASN A 42 21.14 -11.81 8.89
CA ASN A 42 21.05 -13.26 9.05
C ASN A 42 20.87 -13.75 10.50
N LYS A 43 20.82 -12.83 11.47
CA LYS A 43 20.53 -13.09 12.90
C LYS A 43 19.17 -12.56 13.31
N GLY A 44 18.39 -11.99 12.37
CA GLY A 44 17.10 -11.37 12.63
C GLY A 44 17.21 -10.00 13.31
N VAL A 45 18.36 -9.34 13.22
CA VAL A 45 18.52 -7.97 13.74
C VAL A 45 18.17 -6.97 12.65
N MET A 46 17.28 -6.03 12.99
CA MET A 46 16.88 -4.95 12.09
C MET A 46 18.07 -4.05 11.74
N ARG A 47 18.20 -3.73 10.47
CA ARG A 47 19.27 -2.92 9.87
C ARG A 47 18.68 -1.84 8.97
N GLU A 48 19.50 -0.85 8.68
CA GLU A 48 19.20 0.19 7.70
C GLU A 48 19.01 -0.43 6.31
N GLY A 49 17.88 -0.10 5.68
CA GLY A 49 17.61 -0.27 4.25
C GLY A 49 17.65 1.10 3.57
N LEU A 50 16.52 1.57 3.03
CA LEU A 50 16.38 2.95 2.55
C LEU A 50 16.30 3.95 3.70
N ALA A 51 15.76 3.56 4.87
CA ALA A 51 15.77 4.38 6.07
C ALA A 51 17.08 4.23 6.84
N THR A 52 17.72 5.36 7.16
CA THR A 52 18.93 5.44 8.00
C THR A 52 18.59 5.69 9.46
N LYS A 53 17.37 6.13 9.75
CA LYS A 53 16.87 6.38 11.09
C LYS A 53 15.37 6.16 11.12
N TRP A 54 14.85 5.66 12.23
CA TRP A 54 13.42 5.58 12.52
C TRP A 54 13.14 5.88 13.98
N GLU A 55 12.05 6.58 14.23
CA GLU A 55 11.62 7.04 15.55
C GLU A 55 10.15 6.74 15.75
N TRP A 56 9.80 6.25 16.94
CA TRP A 56 8.43 5.96 17.35
C TRP A 56 7.93 7.02 18.32
N ASP A 57 6.77 7.58 18.03
CA ASP A 57 6.02 8.44 18.93
C ASP A 57 4.75 7.69 19.38
N ALA A 58 4.74 7.28 20.66
CA ALA A 58 3.64 6.54 21.26
C ALA A 58 2.40 7.41 21.52
N ASP A 59 2.55 8.72 21.63
CA ASP A 59 1.42 9.63 21.88
C ASP A 59 0.58 9.82 20.61
N THR A 60 1.23 9.80 19.44
CA THR A 60 0.58 9.96 18.13
C THR A 60 0.48 8.65 17.33
N LEU A 61 1.01 7.55 17.88
CA LEU A 61 1.13 6.25 17.20
C LEU A 61 1.83 6.36 15.84
N THR A 62 2.89 7.18 15.77
CA THR A 62 3.53 7.52 14.50
C THR A 62 4.99 7.05 14.45
N TRP A 63 5.32 6.30 13.41
CA TRP A 63 6.69 6.05 12.99
C TRP A 63 7.15 7.13 12.02
N THR A 64 8.32 7.72 12.27
CA THR A 64 8.99 8.64 11.34
C THR A 64 10.28 8.02 10.86
N PHE A 65 10.47 7.95 9.55
CA PHE A 65 11.65 7.38 8.87
C PHE A 65 12.42 8.49 8.17
N THR A 66 13.75 8.53 8.36
CA THR A 66 14.64 9.39 7.57
C THR A 66 15.29 8.55 6.48
N LEU A 67 15.07 8.91 5.21
CA LEU A 67 15.56 8.19 4.05
C LEU A 67 16.96 8.67 3.65
N ARG A 68 17.81 7.74 3.16
CA ARG A 68 19.05 8.10 2.47
C ARG A 68 18.76 8.62 1.05
N GLU A 69 19.71 9.34 0.48
CA GLU A 69 19.67 9.63 -0.96
C GLU A 69 19.88 8.34 -1.74
N GLU A 70 18.94 8.00 -2.61
CA GLU A 70 18.97 6.83 -3.48
C GLU A 70 18.21 7.12 -4.78
N ASN A 71 18.40 6.29 -5.80
CA ASN A 71 17.77 6.47 -7.09
C ASN A 71 17.07 5.20 -7.58
N TRP A 72 15.95 5.40 -8.25
CA TRP A 72 15.40 4.39 -9.13
C TRP A 72 16.29 4.21 -10.34
N VAL A 73 16.58 2.96 -10.67
CA VAL A 73 17.41 2.60 -11.83
C VAL A 73 16.64 1.67 -12.78
N ASP A 74 16.93 1.76 -14.06
CA ASP A 74 16.39 0.84 -15.05
C ASP A 74 17.14 -0.51 -15.05
N ASN A 75 16.77 -1.40 -15.97
CA ASN A 75 17.39 -2.72 -16.13
C ASN A 75 18.86 -2.68 -16.64
N ASN A 76 19.37 -1.52 -17.01
CA ASN A 76 20.78 -1.31 -17.39
C ASN A 76 21.58 -0.68 -16.24
N GLY A 77 20.91 -0.30 -15.14
CA GLY A 77 21.50 0.43 -14.03
C GLY A 77 21.59 1.94 -14.27
N GLU A 78 20.86 2.47 -15.26
CA GLU A 78 20.79 3.90 -15.54
C GLU A 78 19.82 4.58 -14.59
N VAL A 79 20.21 5.74 -14.03
CA VAL A 79 19.35 6.50 -13.13
C VAL A 79 18.10 7.02 -13.86
N VAL A 80 16.92 6.74 -13.31
CA VAL A 80 15.62 7.17 -13.85
C VAL A 80 15.08 8.37 -13.08
N ALA A 81 15.08 8.29 -11.74
CA ALA A 81 14.57 9.33 -10.85
C ALA A 81 15.14 9.17 -9.43
N PRO A 82 15.17 10.20 -8.58
CA PRO A 82 15.46 10.04 -7.16
C PRO A 82 14.33 9.24 -6.50
N VAL A 83 14.68 8.46 -5.46
CA VAL A 83 13.71 7.86 -4.54
C VAL A 83 13.35 8.90 -3.49
N THR A 84 12.05 9.10 -3.26
CA THR A 84 11.53 10.06 -2.31
C THR A 84 10.50 9.44 -1.36
N ALA A 85 10.17 10.13 -0.27
CA ALA A 85 9.09 9.72 0.62
C ALA A 85 7.72 9.67 -0.08
N GLN A 86 7.54 10.46 -1.14
CA GLN A 86 6.30 10.45 -1.94
C GLN A 86 6.09 9.11 -2.65
N ASP A 87 7.14 8.41 -3.07
CA ASP A 87 7.01 7.09 -3.72
C ASP A 87 6.32 6.07 -2.80
N PHE A 88 6.54 6.16 -1.49
CA PHE A 88 5.88 5.30 -0.50
C PHE A 88 4.41 5.68 -0.30
N VAL A 89 4.09 6.96 -0.33
CA VAL A 89 2.71 7.47 -0.28
C VAL A 89 1.93 6.98 -1.50
N ASP A 90 2.50 7.17 -2.69
CA ASP A 90 1.90 6.75 -3.96
C ASP A 90 1.73 5.22 -4.03
N ALA A 91 2.70 4.46 -3.50
CA ALA A 91 2.61 3.00 -3.42
C ALA A 91 1.44 2.53 -2.53
N LEU A 92 1.23 3.17 -1.36
CA LEU A 92 0.08 2.84 -0.52
C LEU A 92 -1.25 3.23 -1.17
N GLN A 93 -1.32 4.40 -1.81
CA GLN A 93 -2.51 4.80 -2.56
C GLN A 93 -2.81 3.82 -3.70
N TYR A 94 -1.78 3.37 -4.42
CA TYR A 94 -1.93 2.34 -5.44
C TYR A 94 -2.53 1.05 -4.86
N VAL A 95 -1.98 0.54 -3.74
CA VAL A 95 -2.48 -0.67 -3.07
C VAL A 95 -3.93 -0.52 -2.63
N LEU A 96 -4.32 0.67 -2.13
CA LEU A 96 -5.67 0.97 -1.65
C LEU A 96 -6.65 1.37 -2.75
N THR A 97 -6.25 1.42 -4.02
CA THR A 97 -7.15 1.68 -5.15
C THR A 97 -7.84 0.39 -5.57
N PRO A 98 -9.20 0.27 -5.45
CA PRO A 98 -9.92 -0.99 -5.72
C PRO A 98 -9.69 -1.56 -7.11
N ASP A 99 -9.57 -0.70 -8.13
CA ASP A 99 -9.40 -1.10 -9.54
C ASP A 99 -8.13 -1.91 -9.80
N TYR A 100 -7.10 -1.76 -8.95
CA TYR A 100 -5.86 -2.53 -9.07
C TYR A 100 -5.92 -3.90 -8.39
N ALA A 101 -7.00 -4.20 -7.65
CA ALA A 101 -7.26 -5.49 -7.02
C ALA A 101 -6.03 -6.07 -6.27
N SER A 102 -5.34 -5.23 -5.50
CA SER A 102 -4.14 -5.63 -4.76
C SER A 102 -4.46 -6.68 -3.71
N SER A 103 -3.68 -7.77 -3.67
CA SER A 103 -3.74 -8.78 -2.61
C SER A 103 -3.15 -8.27 -1.27
N ASN A 104 -2.50 -7.10 -1.28
CA ASN A 104 -1.83 -6.52 -0.12
C ASN A 104 -2.71 -5.55 0.67
N VAL A 105 -3.94 -5.24 0.22
CA VAL A 105 -4.88 -4.33 0.88
C VAL A 105 -5.03 -4.64 2.36
N GLY A 106 -5.25 -5.92 2.72
CA GLY A 106 -5.45 -6.33 4.09
C GLY A 106 -4.28 -6.02 5.04
N LEU A 107 -3.05 -5.95 4.53
CA LEU A 107 -1.89 -5.52 5.33
C LEU A 107 -1.95 -4.03 5.62
N VAL A 108 -2.34 -3.21 4.65
CA VAL A 108 -2.39 -1.76 4.81
C VAL A 108 -3.57 -1.36 5.70
N THR A 109 -4.77 -1.88 5.44
CA THR A 109 -5.98 -1.56 6.21
C THR A 109 -5.92 -2.03 7.66
N ALA A 110 -5.18 -3.11 7.94
CA ALA A 110 -5.02 -3.62 9.30
C ALA A 110 -4.19 -2.71 10.21
N TYR A 111 -3.22 -1.98 9.66
CA TYR A 111 -2.22 -1.28 10.46
C TYR A 111 -2.21 0.23 10.28
N ILE A 112 -2.51 0.75 9.10
CA ILE A 112 -2.43 2.19 8.78
C ILE A 112 -3.74 2.88 9.12
N ALA A 113 -3.68 3.93 9.94
CA ALA A 113 -4.85 4.71 10.34
C ALA A 113 -5.60 5.27 9.11
N GLY A 114 -6.93 5.20 9.13
CA GLY A 114 -7.78 5.70 8.05
C GLY A 114 -7.77 4.89 6.74
N ALA A 115 -6.88 3.90 6.60
CA ALA A 115 -6.77 3.11 5.37
C ALA A 115 -8.00 2.24 5.10
N ASP A 116 -8.62 1.68 6.16
CA ASP A 116 -9.83 0.87 6.03
C ASP A 116 -11.03 1.71 5.59
N ASP A 117 -11.22 2.88 6.19
CA ASP A 117 -12.30 3.81 5.83
C ASP A 117 -12.15 4.29 4.37
N TYR A 118 -10.91 4.66 3.97
CA TYR A 118 -10.61 5.05 2.60
C TYR A 118 -10.93 3.93 1.61
N TYR A 119 -10.40 2.73 1.84
CA TYR A 119 -10.59 1.60 0.94
C TYR A 119 -12.06 1.21 0.81
N ASN A 120 -12.77 1.05 1.93
CA ASN A 120 -14.18 0.67 1.94
C ASN A 120 -15.06 1.70 1.22
N TYR A 121 -14.84 3.01 1.47
CA TYR A 121 -15.55 4.06 0.75
C TYR A 121 -15.36 3.93 -0.78
N HIS A 122 -14.13 3.75 -1.25
CA HIS A 122 -13.83 3.65 -2.68
C HIS A 122 -14.37 2.36 -3.31
N VAL A 123 -14.41 1.24 -2.57
CA VAL A 123 -15.11 0.03 -3.00
C VAL A 123 -16.60 0.30 -3.18
N TYR A 124 -17.25 0.93 -2.21
CA TYR A 124 -18.67 1.26 -2.29
C TYR A 124 -18.98 2.23 -3.43
N LEU A 125 -18.12 3.23 -3.63
CA LEU A 125 -18.24 4.19 -4.74
C LEU A 125 -18.13 3.48 -6.10
N THR A 126 -17.11 2.64 -6.28
CA THR A 126 -16.92 1.84 -7.50
C THR A 126 -18.13 0.94 -7.77
N ASN A 127 -18.67 0.28 -6.74
CA ASN A 127 -19.88 -0.54 -6.86
C ASN A 127 -21.11 0.29 -7.25
N ALA A 128 -21.27 1.49 -6.67
CA ALA A 128 -22.36 2.39 -7.02
C ALA A 128 -22.27 2.88 -8.46
N GLU A 129 -21.07 3.26 -8.94
CA GLU A 129 -20.82 3.71 -10.30
C GLU A 129 -21.06 2.60 -11.34
N ASN A 130 -20.72 1.36 -11.00
CA ASN A 130 -20.94 0.18 -11.83
C ASN A 130 -22.39 -0.36 -11.75
N GLY A 131 -23.21 0.15 -10.85
CA GLY A 131 -24.55 -0.39 -10.60
C GLY A 131 -24.54 -1.83 -10.10
N THR A 132 -23.52 -2.17 -9.30
CA THR A 132 -23.32 -3.52 -8.74
C THR A 132 -24.44 -3.86 -7.76
N VAL A 133 -24.87 -5.12 -7.82
CA VAL A 133 -25.70 -5.76 -6.79
C VAL A 133 -24.97 -7.03 -6.38
N ASP A 134 -24.66 -7.14 -5.11
CA ASP A 134 -23.94 -8.32 -4.60
C ASP A 134 -24.82 -9.57 -4.58
N ASP A 135 -24.22 -10.73 -4.48
CA ASP A 135 -24.93 -12.02 -4.46
C ASP A 135 -25.91 -12.15 -3.30
N ASP A 136 -25.70 -11.42 -2.20
CA ASP A 136 -26.62 -11.33 -1.05
C ASP A 136 -27.75 -10.30 -1.21
N GLY A 137 -27.75 -9.56 -2.34
CA GLY A 137 -28.73 -8.52 -2.65
C GLY A 137 -28.40 -7.13 -2.13
N THR A 138 -27.19 -6.91 -1.61
CA THR A 138 -26.70 -5.57 -1.22
C THR A 138 -26.57 -4.66 -2.46
N THR A 139 -27.05 -3.42 -2.34
CA THR A 139 -27.02 -2.41 -3.40
C THR A 139 -26.29 -1.15 -2.97
N TYR A 140 -25.76 -0.42 -3.95
CA TYR A 140 -24.94 0.77 -3.77
C TYR A 140 -25.48 1.90 -4.62
N VAL A 141 -25.64 3.10 -4.05
CA VAL A 141 -26.14 4.28 -4.75
C VAL A 141 -25.33 5.50 -4.32
N THR A 142 -24.81 6.26 -5.27
CA THR A 142 -24.16 7.54 -5.01
C THR A 142 -25.13 8.71 -5.24
N ASP A 143 -25.01 9.76 -4.43
CA ASP A 143 -25.71 11.04 -4.63
C ASP A 143 -24.82 12.05 -5.40
N GLY A 144 -25.38 13.23 -5.71
CA GLY A 144 -24.64 14.29 -6.40
C GLY A 144 -23.52 14.96 -5.60
N SER A 145 -23.35 14.60 -4.33
CA SER A 145 -22.30 15.09 -3.41
C SER A 145 -21.20 14.05 -3.15
N GLY A 146 -21.30 12.87 -3.77
CA GLY A 146 -20.36 11.77 -3.61
C GLY A 146 -20.64 10.88 -2.39
N ASN A 147 -21.70 11.14 -1.60
CA ASN A 147 -22.07 10.17 -0.56
C ASN A 147 -22.54 8.87 -1.20
N VAL A 148 -22.14 7.73 -0.62
CA VAL A 148 -22.57 6.41 -1.07
C VAL A 148 -23.47 5.81 -0.02
N THR A 149 -24.69 5.41 -0.44
CA THR A 149 -25.62 4.66 0.39
C THR A 149 -25.54 3.18 0.02
N VAL A 150 -25.20 2.37 1.00
CA VAL A 150 -25.16 0.90 0.92
C VAL A 150 -26.43 0.38 1.58
N THR A 151 -27.23 -0.39 0.86
CA THR A 151 -28.48 -0.98 1.36
C THR A 151 -28.36 -2.50 1.34
N ALA A 152 -28.37 -3.12 2.50
CA ALA A 152 -28.35 -4.57 2.67
C ALA A 152 -29.68 -5.20 2.22
N ALA A 153 -29.67 -6.52 1.99
CA ALA A 153 -30.86 -7.28 1.55
C ALA A 153 -32.05 -7.18 2.49
N ASP A 154 -31.84 -6.93 3.78
CA ASP A 154 -32.91 -6.73 4.78
C ASP A 154 -33.48 -5.32 4.78
N GLY A 155 -33.01 -4.44 3.91
CA GLY A 155 -33.40 -3.05 3.78
C GLY A 155 -32.66 -2.09 4.74
N THR A 156 -31.74 -2.57 5.54
CA THR A 156 -30.89 -1.70 6.38
C THR A 156 -29.96 -0.88 5.48
N ALA A 157 -29.98 0.45 5.63
CA ALA A 157 -29.17 1.36 4.84
C ALA A 157 -28.17 2.14 5.70
N SER A 158 -26.96 2.29 5.19
CA SER A 158 -25.91 3.13 5.77
C SER A 158 -25.36 4.06 4.70
N THR A 159 -25.10 5.32 5.07
CA THR A 159 -24.54 6.33 4.15
C THR A 159 -23.14 6.71 4.58
N TYR A 160 -22.22 6.65 3.64
CA TYR A 160 -20.79 6.95 3.79
C TYR A 160 -20.47 8.25 3.05
N ALA A 161 -19.88 9.20 3.76
CA ALA A 161 -19.37 10.44 3.17
C ALA A 161 -18.06 10.18 2.39
N PRO A 162 -17.70 11.05 1.43
CA PRO A 162 -16.42 10.98 0.75
C PRO A 162 -15.24 10.91 1.73
N VAL A 163 -14.30 10.02 1.43
CA VAL A 163 -13.05 9.86 2.18
C VAL A 163 -11.87 10.10 1.24
N ASP A 164 -11.12 11.16 1.49
CA ASP A 164 -9.94 11.51 0.71
C ASP A 164 -8.69 10.78 1.23
N PHE A 165 -7.70 10.58 0.35
CA PHE A 165 -6.46 9.89 0.71
C PHE A 165 -5.65 10.63 1.80
N ASP A 166 -5.83 11.94 1.94
CA ASP A 166 -5.20 12.76 2.99
C ASP A 166 -5.57 12.31 4.42
N SER A 167 -6.65 11.51 4.57
CA SER A 167 -7.05 10.91 5.85
C SER A 167 -6.30 9.62 6.19
N VAL A 168 -5.56 9.05 5.23
CA VAL A 168 -4.77 7.84 5.43
C VAL A 168 -3.47 8.20 6.13
N GLY A 169 -3.11 7.45 7.17
CA GLY A 169 -1.96 7.69 8.04
C GLY A 169 -0.60 7.46 7.36
N VAL A 170 -0.38 7.99 6.16
CA VAL A 170 0.91 8.01 5.49
C VAL A 170 1.19 9.41 4.95
N THR A 171 2.38 9.96 5.21
CA THR A 171 2.72 11.32 4.80
C THR A 171 4.20 11.42 4.41
N ALA A 172 4.46 11.99 3.24
CA ALA A 172 5.77 12.52 2.89
C ALA A 172 5.90 13.91 3.54
N VAL A 173 6.63 13.99 4.65
CA VAL A 173 6.86 15.27 5.35
C VAL A 173 7.76 16.19 4.52
N ASP A 174 8.74 15.60 3.88
CA ASP A 174 9.60 16.16 2.83
C ASP A 174 10.12 15.01 1.96
N ASP A 175 11.02 15.29 1.01
CA ASP A 175 11.55 14.28 0.08
C ASP A 175 12.24 13.10 0.78
N HIS A 176 12.77 13.30 2.00
CA HIS A 176 13.55 12.31 2.74
C HIS A 176 12.97 11.95 4.11
N THR A 177 11.76 12.44 4.43
CA THR A 177 11.10 12.15 5.71
C THR A 177 9.71 11.59 5.47
N LEU A 178 9.53 10.32 5.82
CA LEU A 178 8.28 9.57 5.70
C LEU A 178 7.68 9.31 7.08
N ALA A 179 6.39 9.52 7.24
CA ALA A 179 5.66 9.21 8.47
C ALA A 179 4.52 8.21 8.21
N TYR A 180 4.39 7.22 9.12
CA TYR A 180 3.27 6.30 9.18
C TYR A 180 2.57 6.41 10.53
N THR A 181 1.28 6.72 10.52
CA THR A 181 0.42 6.68 11.71
C THR A 181 -0.36 5.36 11.73
N LEU A 182 -0.25 4.63 12.85
CA LEU A 182 -0.87 3.32 13.01
C LEU A 182 -2.24 3.42 13.68
N THR A 183 -3.05 2.37 13.54
CA THR A 183 -4.36 2.26 14.22
C THR A 183 -4.20 1.89 15.69
N TYR A 184 -3.11 1.22 16.06
CA TYR A 184 -2.80 0.76 17.43
C TYR A 184 -1.30 0.54 17.61
N ASP A 185 -0.85 0.42 18.89
CA ASP A 185 0.53 0.15 19.30
C ASP A 185 0.87 -1.35 19.21
#